data_d735491e178a6ba3f7448f3695add1f4
#
_entry.id   d735491e178a6ba3f7448f3695add1f4
#
_cell.length_a   1.000
_cell.length_b   1.000
_cell.length_c   1.000
_cell.angle_alpha   90.00
_cell.angle_beta   90.00
_cell.angle_gamma   90.00
#
_symmetry.space_group_name_H-M   'P 1'
#
loop_
_entity.id
_entity.type
_entity.pdbx_description
1 polymer ?
#
loop_
_entity_poly.entity_id
_entity_poly.type
_entity_poly.pdbx_seq_one_letter_code
_entity_poly.pdbx_strand_id
1 'polypeptide(L)'
;MTEIIKHECGIAMVRLLKPLSYYQKKYGSYLYGLNKLYLLMEKQHNRGQEGAGLACVKLHARPAEEFIYRERAIGTSAIQEIFANIKEQIKNTPHDTADADWAALHLPFAGEVYMGHLRYSTTGRSGLSYVHPFLRRGNWRSRNLLLCGNFNMTNVDEIFNSIVAQGQHPRSYADTFVLLEQVGHALDMENQKLYDRYKKEGLDDIAITKSIEENLNIADILKKPARTVSYTHLRAHET
;
A
#
# COMPACT_ATOMS: atom_id res chain seq x y z
N MET A 1 37.82 10.60 -0.42
CA MET A 1 36.61 11.26 -0.94
C MET A 1 35.44 10.66 -0.21
N THR A 2 34.84 11.41 0.71
CA THR A 2 33.61 10.99 1.40
C THR A 2 32.49 10.99 0.39
N GLU A 3 31.95 9.82 0.06
CA GLU A 3 30.71 9.73 -0.72
C GLU A 3 29.64 10.55 0.00
N ILE A 4 29.08 11.53 -0.70
CA ILE A 4 27.93 12.30 -0.22
C ILE A 4 26.79 11.28 -0.10
N ILE A 5 26.34 11.03 1.12
CA ILE A 5 25.19 10.18 1.40
C ILE A 5 24.00 10.81 0.66
N LYS A 6 23.59 10.20 -0.45
CA LYS A 6 22.39 10.63 -1.18
C LYS A 6 21.19 10.20 -0.34
N HIS A 7 20.40 11.15 0.10
CA HIS A 7 19.12 10.89 0.74
C HIS A 7 18.19 10.21 -0.26
N GLU A 8 17.54 9.14 0.17
CA GLU A 8 16.60 8.36 -0.64
C GLU A 8 15.39 8.01 0.21
N CYS A 9 14.26 7.70 -0.45
CA CYS A 9 13.07 7.24 0.25
C CYS A 9 13.33 5.96 1.06
N GLY A 10 12.69 5.85 2.22
CA GLY A 10 12.67 4.62 3.02
C GLY A 10 11.39 3.83 2.77
N ILE A 11 11.48 2.51 2.73
CA ILE A 11 10.33 1.61 2.61
C ILE A 11 10.40 0.55 3.71
N ALA A 12 9.27 0.28 4.35
CA ALA A 12 9.15 -0.79 5.34
C ALA A 12 7.87 -1.59 5.08
N MET A 13 7.92 -2.90 5.29
CA MET A 13 6.76 -3.78 5.20
C MET A 13 6.79 -4.80 6.33
N VAL A 14 5.62 -5.03 6.94
CA VAL A 14 5.41 -6.08 7.94
C VAL A 14 4.20 -6.89 7.53
N ARG A 15 4.34 -8.22 7.46
CA ARG A 15 3.23 -9.16 7.32
C ARG A 15 3.19 -10.09 8.51
N LEU A 16 2.08 -10.13 9.20
CA LEU A 16 1.79 -11.07 10.27
C LEU A 16 1.26 -12.38 9.67
N LEU A 17 1.87 -13.50 10.05
CA LEU A 17 1.52 -14.83 9.55
C LEU A 17 0.62 -15.63 10.50
N LYS A 18 0.29 -15.05 11.66
CA LYS A 18 -0.59 -15.62 12.67
C LYS A 18 -1.68 -14.63 13.02
N PRO A 19 -2.82 -15.07 13.60
CA PRO A 19 -3.87 -14.18 14.08
C PRO A 19 -3.34 -13.17 15.11
N LEU A 20 -4.00 -12.01 15.24
CA LEU A 20 -3.59 -10.96 16.18
C LEU A 20 -3.60 -11.46 17.63
N SER A 21 -4.50 -12.37 17.99
CA SER A 21 -4.57 -13.03 19.31
C SER A 21 -3.28 -13.81 19.66
N TYR A 22 -2.59 -14.39 18.67
CA TYR A 22 -1.28 -15.00 18.88
C TYR A 22 -0.23 -13.96 19.33
N TYR A 23 -0.21 -12.79 18.67
CA TYR A 23 0.74 -11.72 18.97
C TYR A 23 0.45 -11.05 20.31
N GLN A 24 -0.84 -10.88 20.63
CA GLN A 24 -1.26 -10.41 21.96
C GLN A 24 -0.77 -11.35 23.06
N LYS A 25 -1.00 -12.66 22.91
CA LYS A 25 -0.58 -13.66 23.90
C LYS A 25 0.95 -13.71 24.06
N LYS A 26 1.68 -13.64 22.94
CA LYS A 26 3.15 -13.82 22.95
C LYS A 26 3.94 -12.54 23.27
N TYR A 27 3.44 -11.39 22.83
CA TYR A 27 4.16 -10.11 22.89
C TYR A 27 3.39 -9.00 23.63
N GLY A 28 2.23 -9.32 24.19
CA GLY A 28 1.43 -8.39 24.98
C GLY A 28 0.62 -7.37 24.19
N SER A 29 0.56 -7.49 22.83
CA SER A 29 -0.18 -6.51 22.03
C SER A 29 -0.67 -7.11 20.71
N TYR A 30 -1.95 -6.93 20.40
CA TYR A 30 -2.51 -7.20 19.08
C TYR A 30 -2.06 -6.18 18.02
N LEU A 31 -1.56 -5.02 18.42
CA LEU A 31 -0.93 -4.01 17.55
C LEU A 31 0.55 -4.28 17.27
N TYR A 32 1.02 -5.51 17.49
CA TYR A 32 2.42 -5.89 17.31
C TYR A 32 2.97 -5.49 15.93
N GLY A 33 2.20 -5.73 14.85
CA GLY A 33 2.61 -5.37 13.48
C GLY A 33 2.79 -3.87 13.29
N LEU A 34 1.86 -3.07 13.79
CA LEU A 34 1.94 -1.60 13.78
C LEU A 34 3.16 -1.10 14.55
N ASN A 35 3.41 -1.66 15.75
CA ASN A 35 4.57 -1.30 16.57
C ASN A 35 5.89 -1.69 15.88
N LYS A 36 5.95 -2.82 15.18
CA LYS A 36 7.13 -3.21 14.40
C LYS A 36 7.35 -2.29 13.21
N LEU A 37 6.29 -1.90 12.51
CA LEU A 37 6.41 -0.94 11.42
C LEU A 37 6.94 0.41 11.91
N TYR A 38 6.45 0.91 13.06
CA TYR A 38 6.99 2.12 13.70
C TYR A 38 8.51 2.05 13.86
N LEU A 39 9.00 0.97 14.47
CA LEU A 39 10.45 0.77 14.71
C LEU A 39 11.24 0.71 13.39
N LEU A 40 10.69 0.08 12.35
CA LEU A 40 11.35 0.03 11.04
C LEU A 40 11.41 1.40 10.37
N MET A 41 10.34 2.19 10.47
CA MET A 41 10.30 3.55 9.94
C MET A 41 11.25 4.47 10.70
N GLU A 42 11.29 4.42 12.04
CA GLU A 42 12.22 5.18 12.86
C GLU A 42 13.69 4.85 12.55
N LYS A 43 14.01 3.58 12.29
CA LYS A 43 15.37 3.18 11.89
C LYS A 43 15.80 3.77 10.55
N GLN A 44 14.86 4.12 9.70
CA GLN A 44 15.09 4.69 8.38
C GLN A 44 14.81 6.20 8.31
N HIS A 45 14.48 6.84 9.42
CA HIS A 45 14.03 8.23 9.49
C HIS A 45 15.01 9.21 8.80
N ASN A 46 16.32 8.95 8.84
CA ASN A 46 17.33 9.78 8.17
C ASN A 46 17.26 9.71 6.63
N ARG A 47 16.52 8.77 6.05
CA ARG A 47 16.40 8.62 4.60
C ARG A 47 15.33 9.54 3.99
N GLY A 48 14.25 9.84 4.71
CA GLY A 48 13.17 10.68 4.20
C GLY A 48 12.56 11.54 5.30
N GLN A 49 12.76 12.86 5.21
CA GLN A 49 12.31 13.82 6.22
C GLN A 49 11.27 14.81 5.71
N GLU A 50 10.78 14.66 4.48
CA GLU A 50 9.80 15.57 3.90
C GLU A 50 8.36 15.11 4.12
N GLY A 51 8.19 13.85 4.48
CA GLY A 51 6.89 13.27 4.76
C GLY A 51 6.98 11.77 5.00
N ALA A 52 5.95 11.24 5.59
CA ALA A 52 5.80 9.81 5.82
C ALA A 52 4.37 9.36 5.54
N GLY A 53 4.21 8.08 5.27
CA GLY A 53 2.90 7.47 5.16
C GLY A 53 2.91 6.02 5.54
N LEU A 54 1.77 5.56 6.00
CA LEU A 54 1.53 4.20 6.44
C LEU A 54 0.20 3.70 5.89
N ALA A 55 0.17 2.45 5.51
CA ALA A 55 -1.08 1.73 5.25
C ALA A 55 -1.12 0.42 6.03
N CYS A 56 -2.34 0.03 6.41
CA CYS A 56 -2.64 -1.25 7.04
C CYS A 56 -3.74 -1.95 6.24
N VAL A 57 -3.59 -3.25 6.01
CA VAL A 57 -4.60 -4.08 5.35
C VAL A 57 -5.04 -5.19 6.28
N LYS A 58 -6.36 -5.31 6.47
CA LYS A 58 -7.02 -6.42 7.14
C LYS A 58 -7.37 -7.50 6.11
N LEU A 59 -6.82 -8.68 6.27
CA LEU A 59 -7.02 -9.78 5.31
C LEU A 59 -8.38 -10.48 5.49
N HIS A 60 -8.99 -10.37 6.67
CA HIS A 60 -10.20 -11.10 7.04
C HIS A 60 -11.42 -10.21 7.31
N ALA A 61 -11.37 -8.93 6.86
CA ALA A 61 -12.51 -8.02 6.99
C ALA A 61 -13.75 -8.55 6.24
N ARG A 62 -14.92 -8.32 6.82
CA ARG A 62 -16.22 -8.70 6.27
C ARG A 62 -16.80 -7.60 5.37
N PRO A 63 -17.78 -7.90 4.52
CA PRO A 63 -18.56 -6.86 3.86
C PRO A 63 -19.11 -5.84 4.87
N ALA A 64 -19.15 -4.57 4.47
CA ALA A 64 -19.47 -3.40 5.29
C ALA A 64 -18.38 -2.97 6.30
N GLU A 65 -17.24 -3.65 6.36
CA GLU A 65 -16.09 -3.24 7.17
C GLU A 65 -14.98 -2.66 6.28
N GLU A 66 -14.31 -1.60 6.79
CA GLU A 66 -13.11 -1.08 6.11
C GLU A 66 -11.94 -2.05 6.30
N PHE A 67 -11.21 -2.32 5.23
CA PHE A 67 -10.07 -3.25 5.25
C PHE A 67 -8.74 -2.62 4.84
N ILE A 68 -8.73 -1.38 4.31
CA ILE A 68 -7.52 -0.64 3.98
C ILE A 68 -7.53 0.70 4.71
N TYR A 69 -6.70 0.80 5.72
CA TYR A 69 -6.46 2.05 6.46
C TYR A 69 -5.19 2.70 5.96
N ARG A 70 -5.18 4.02 5.86
CA ARG A 70 -4.03 4.79 5.40
C ARG A 70 -3.94 6.12 6.14
N GLU A 71 -2.73 6.43 6.64
CA GLU A 71 -2.40 7.71 7.25
C GLU A 71 -1.16 8.30 6.59
N ARG A 72 -1.11 9.63 6.43
CA ARG A 72 0.01 10.33 5.78
C ARG A 72 0.19 11.71 6.40
N ALA A 73 1.46 12.12 6.54
CA ALA A 73 1.82 13.45 7.02
C ALA A 73 3.03 14.00 6.25
N ILE A 74 3.24 15.31 6.34
CA ILE A 74 4.36 16.02 5.73
C ILE A 74 5.25 16.64 6.81
N GLY A 75 6.53 16.84 6.48
CA GLY A 75 7.51 17.45 7.37
C GLY A 75 8.32 16.45 8.17
N THR A 76 9.24 16.99 8.95
CA THR A 76 10.25 16.21 9.70
C THR A 76 9.68 15.37 10.84
N SER A 77 8.52 15.76 11.39
CA SER A 77 7.80 15.04 12.45
C SER A 77 6.69 14.12 11.92
N ALA A 78 6.67 13.85 10.60
CA ALA A 78 5.59 13.11 9.96
C ALA A 78 5.35 11.72 10.57
N ILE A 79 6.39 10.99 10.97
CA ILE A 79 6.24 9.67 11.61
C ILE A 79 5.45 9.82 12.92
N GLN A 80 5.87 10.75 13.79
CA GLN A 80 5.24 10.98 15.09
C GLN A 80 3.77 11.41 14.92
N GLU A 81 3.49 12.29 13.96
CA GLU A 81 2.14 12.77 13.64
C GLU A 81 1.24 11.62 13.22
N ILE A 82 1.69 10.78 12.26
CA ILE A 82 0.93 9.62 11.80
C ILE A 82 0.56 8.68 12.95
N PHE A 83 1.55 8.34 13.79
CA PHE A 83 1.30 7.41 14.89
C PHE A 83 0.48 8.03 16.03
N ALA A 84 0.53 9.35 16.22
CA ALA A 84 -0.37 10.06 17.13
C ALA A 84 -1.81 10.02 16.62
N ASN A 85 -2.04 10.32 15.33
CA ASN A 85 -3.36 10.27 14.69
C ASN A 85 -3.95 8.85 14.75
N ILE A 86 -3.15 7.83 14.49
CA ILE A 86 -3.59 6.43 14.57
C ILE A 86 -3.98 6.06 16.00
N LYS A 87 -3.19 6.45 17.00
CA LYS A 87 -3.51 6.22 18.42
C LYS A 87 -4.81 6.91 18.81
N GLU A 88 -5.05 8.11 18.32
CA GLU A 88 -6.30 8.83 18.56
C GLU A 88 -7.50 8.13 17.92
N GLN A 89 -7.38 7.68 16.67
CA GLN A 89 -8.43 6.89 16.00
C GLN A 89 -8.76 5.61 16.79
N ILE A 90 -7.72 4.89 17.23
CA ILE A 90 -7.89 3.68 18.04
C ILE A 90 -8.59 4.01 19.37
N LYS A 91 -8.17 5.06 20.06
CA LYS A 91 -8.75 5.49 21.35
C LYS A 91 -10.23 5.91 21.21
N ASN A 92 -10.57 6.55 20.10
CA ASN A 92 -11.92 7.05 19.85
C ASN A 92 -12.88 5.95 19.32
N THR A 93 -12.35 4.76 19.01
CA THR A 93 -13.18 3.61 18.61
C THR A 93 -13.67 2.91 19.88
N PRO A 94 -15.00 2.83 20.11
CA PRO A 94 -15.54 2.11 21.27
C PRO A 94 -15.17 0.63 21.19
N HIS A 95 -14.39 0.14 22.12
CA HIS A 95 -13.91 -1.25 22.11
C HIS A 95 -13.61 -1.79 23.49
N ASP A 96 -13.73 -3.10 23.65
CA ASP A 96 -13.11 -3.83 24.74
C ASP A 96 -11.64 -4.08 24.40
N THR A 97 -10.72 -3.49 25.17
CA THR A 97 -9.28 -3.53 24.96
C THR A 97 -8.66 -4.92 25.07
N ALA A 98 -9.41 -5.89 25.56
CA ALA A 98 -8.93 -7.25 25.82
C ALA A 98 -9.09 -8.19 24.61
N ASP A 99 -9.97 -7.92 23.67
CA ASP A 99 -10.33 -8.85 22.58
C ASP A 99 -9.57 -8.55 21.28
N ALA A 100 -8.56 -9.38 21.01
CA ALA A 100 -7.77 -9.29 19.77
C ALA A 100 -8.54 -9.70 18.51
N ASP A 101 -9.51 -10.60 18.63
CA ASP A 101 -10.31 -11.06 17.49
C ASP A 101 -11.33 -9.98 17.10
N TRP A 102 -11.92 -9.32 18.10
CA TRP A 102 -12.73 -8.12 17.87
C TRP A 102 -11.89 -7.00 17.24
N ALA A 103 -10.68 -6.75 17.74
CA ALA A 103 -9.79 -5.73 17.22
C ALA A 103 -9.40 -6.01 15.76
N ALA A 104 -9.15 -7.26 15.38
CA ALA A 104 -8.85 -7.65 14.02
C ALA A 104 -9.98 -7.30 13.04
N LEU A 105 -11.23 -7.36 13.48
CA LEU A 105 -12.38 -7.03 12.64
C LEU A 105 -12.68 -5.52 12.63
N HIS A 106 -12.73 -4.88 13.79
CA HIS A 106 -13.35 -3.56 13.95
C HIS A 106 -12.36 -2.42 14.22
N LEU A 107 -11.20 -2.69 14.84
CA LEU A 107 -10.31 -1.63 15.27
C LEU A 107 -9.48 -1.07 14.09
N PRO A 108 -9.45 0.24 13.84
CA PRO A 108 -8.58 0.84 12.83
C PRO A 108 -7.12 0.41 13.01
N PHE A 109 -6.44 0.17 11.90
CA PHE A 109 -5.02 -0.21 11.88
C PHE A 109 -4.63 -1.49 12.66
N ALA A 110 -5.59 -2.29 13.13
CA ALA A 110 -5.36 -3.61 13.68
C ALA A 110 -5.54 -4.66 12.54
N GLY A 111 -4.51 -4.90 11.76
CA GLY A 111 -4.53 -5.81 10.61
C GLY A 111 -3.30 -6.69 10.52
N GLU A 112 -3.16 -7.39 9.41
CA GLU A 112 -2.09 -8.37 9.20
C GLU A 112 -0.97 -7.88 8.28
N VAL A 113 -1.24 -6.88 7.43
CA VAL A 113 -0.24 -6.34 6.49
C VAL A 113 -0.08 -4.85 6.71
N TYR A 114 1.15 -4.42 6.84
CA TYR A 114 1.51 -3.02 7.02
C TYR A 114 2.56 -2.60 6.01
N MET A 115 2.42 -1.40 5.48
CA MET A 115 3.36 -0.78 4.55
C MET A 115 3.66 0.64 5.03
N GLY A 116 4.94 0.97 5.17
CA GLY A 116 5.42 2.30 5.55
C GLY A 116 6.34 2.88 4.48
N HIS A 117 6.30 4.19 4.33
CA HIS A 117 7.13 4.93 3.40
C HIS A 117 7.60 6.24 4.03
N LEU A 118 8.88 6.54 3.86
CA LEU A 118 9.51 7.80 4.22
C LEU A 118 9.91 8.52 2.94
N ARG A 119 9.41 9.72 2.76
CA ARG A 119 9.61 10.48 1.54
C ARG A 119 10.84 11.38 1.62
N TYR A 120 11.65 11.30 0.57
CA TYR A 120 12.61 12.31 0.19
C TYR A 120 12.29 12.79 -1.24
N SER A 121 12.16 14.11 -1.46
CA SER A 121 11.85 14.66 -2.77
C SER A 121 13.12 14.95 -3.54
N THR A 122 13.28 14.30 -4.68
CA THR A 122 14.36 14.59 -5.64
C THR A 122 13.97 15.65 -6.68
N THR A 123 12.67 15.93 -6.83
CA THR A 123 12.11 16.76 -7.91
C THR A 123 11.53 18.10 -7.43
N GLY A 124 11.66 18.45 -6.14
CA GLY A 124 11.10 19.68 -5.56
C GLY A 124 9.57 19.74 -5.47
N ARG A 125 8.85 18.70 -5.91
CA ARG A 125 7.39 18.62 -5.74
C ARG A 125 7.07 18.24 -4.30
N SER A 126 6.33 19.07 -3.59
CA SER A 126 5.98 18.91 -2.18
C SER A 126 4.47 18.77 -1.98
N GLY A 127 4.07 18.38 -0.77
CA GLY A 127 2.67 18.28 -0.36
C GLY A 127 2.18 16.85 -0.17
N LEU A 128 1.06 16.72 0.52
CA LEU A 128 0.46 15.45 0.92
C LEU A 128 0.07 14.56 -0.27
N SER A 129 -0.24 15.17 -1.43
CA SER A 129 -0.57 14.45 -2.67
C SER A 129 0.57 13.59 -3.21
N TYR A 130 1.80 13.85 -2.80
CA TYR A 130 3.00 13.11 -3.20
C TYR A 130 3.50 12.14 -2.13
N VAL A 131 2.86 12.08 -0.98
CA VAL A 131 3.25 11.16 0.09
C VAL A 131 2.64 9.77 -0.14
N HIS A 132 3.48 8.75 -0.15
CA HIS A 132 3.07 7.35 -0.27
C HIS A 132 2.58 6.79 1.08
N PRO A 133 1.88 5.63 1.10
CA PRO A 133 1.44 4.82 -0.03
C PRO A 133 0.32 5.48 -0.83
N PHE A 134 0.36 5.30 -2.15
CA PHE A 134 -0.80 5.58 -2.99
C PHE A 134 -1.79 4.43 -2.93
N LEU A 135 -3.06 4.75 -3.04
CA LEU A 135 -4.16 3.79 -2.93
C LEU A 135 -5.13 3.97 -4.09
N ARG A 136 -5.35 2.89 -4.82
CA ARG A 136 -6.44 2.73 -5.78
C ARG A 136 -7.51 1.86 -5.15
N ARG A 137 -8.74 2.37 -5.09
CA ARG A 137 -9.91 1.71 -4.47
C ARG A 137 -10.97 1.33 -5.48
N GLY A 138 -11.60 0.19 -5.23
CA GLY A 138 -12.80 -0.28 -5.89
C GLY A 138 -13.62 -1.17 -4.95
N ASN A 139 -14.87 -1.44 -5.29
CA ASN A 139 -15.75 -2.30 -4.49
C ASN A 139 -15.34 -3.79 -4.51
N TRP A 140 -14.56 -4.19 -5.50
CA TRP A 140 -14.01 -5.54 -5.58
C TRP A 140 -12.68 -5.60 -4.85
N ARG A 141 -12.55 -6.46 -3.84
CA ARG A 141 -11.31 -6.56 -3.05
C ARG A 141 -10.09 -6.83 -3.91
N SER A 142 -10.21 -7.73 -4.89
CA SER A 142 -9.16 -8.09 -5.84
C SER A 142 -8.71 -6.95 -6.77
N ARG A 143 -9.44 -5.83 -6.85
CA ARG A 143 -9.10 -4.65 -7.66
C ARG A 143 -8.48 -3.52 -6.86
N ASN A 144 -8.30 -3.68 -5.54
CA ASN A 144 -7.66 -2.67 -4.73
C ASN A 144 -6.13 -2.82 -4.78
N LEU A 145 -5.43 -1.70 -4.81
CA LEU A 145 -3.99 -1.67 -4.93
C LEU A 145 -3.39 -0.57 -4.07
N LEU A 146 -2.39 -0.95 -3.27
CA LEU A 146 -1.50 -0.05 -2.55
C LEU A 146 -0.13 -0.09 -3.19
N LEU A 147 0.46 1.07 -3.45
CA LEU A 147 1.79 1.18 -4.04
C LEU A 147 2.62 2.22 -3.30
N CYS A 148 3.85 1.87 -2.95
CA CYS A 148 4.89 2.82 -2.56
C CYS A 148 6.23 2.39 -3.15
N GLY A 149 7.11 3.36 -3.33
CA GLY A 149 8.44 3.11 -3.88
C GLY A 149 9.23 4.39 -4.05
N ASN A 150 10.49 4.24 -4.41
CA ASN A 150 11.34 5.33 -4.86
C ASN A 150 11.52 5.16 -6.37
N PHE A 151 10.69 5.86 -7.15
CA PHE A 151 10.70 5.78 -8.60
C PHE A 151 11.21 7.10 -9.18
N ASN A 152 11.99 6.98 -10.25
CA ASN A 152 12.38 8.10 -11.09
C ASN A 152 12.23 7.65 -12.56
N MET A 153 10.99 7.68 -13.03
CA MET A 153 10.64 7.21 -14.37
C MET A 153 10.99 8.27 -15.40
N THR A 154 11.63 7.86 -16.50
CA THR A 154 12.03 8.76 -17.59
C THR A 154 10.93 8.96 -18.63
N ASN A 155 9.95 8.06 -18.68
CA ASN A 155 8.88 8.07 -19.67
C ASN A 155 7.48 8.23 -19.04
N VAL A 156 7.37 9.04 -17.99
CA VAL A 156 6.10 9.33 -17.30
C VAL A 156 5.05 9.85 -18.26
N ASP A 157 5.42 10.79 -19.16
CA ASP A 157 4.49 11.40 -20.12
C ASP A 157 3.94 10.39 -21.12
N GLU A 158 4.77 9.47 -21.60
CA GLU A 158 4.33 8.40 -22.52
C GLU A 158 3.31 7.49 -21.83
N ILE A 159 3.60 7.07 -20.60
CA ILE A 159 2.71 6.20 -19.84
C ILE A 159 1.41 6.94 -19.49
N PHE A 160 1.49 8.19 -19.05
CA PHE A 160 0.33 9.02 -18.76
C PHE A 160 -0.58 9.16 -19.97
N ASN A 161 -0.01 9.52 -21.13
CA ASN A 161 -0.75 9.65 -22.36
C ASN A 161 -1.37 8.32 -22.83
N SER A 162 -0.67 7.20 -22.64
CA SER A 162 -1.20 5.86 -22.91
C SER A 162 -2.42 5.53 -22.04
N ILE A 163 -2.38 5.88 -20.76
CA ILE A 163 -3.50 5.69 -19.83
C ILE A 163 -4.71 6.53 -20.27
N VAL A 164 -4.47 7.80 -20.66
CA VAL A 164 -5.52 8.70 -21.18
C VAL A 164 -6.10 8.16 -22.49
N ALA A 165 -5.27 7.65 -23.39
CA ALA A 165 -5.72 7.06 -24.65
C ALA A 165 -6.58 5.80 -24.47
N GLN A 166 -6.45 5.13 -23.33
CA GLN A 166 -7.29 4.00 -22.92
C GLN A 166 -8.62 4.45 -22.25
N GLY A 167 -8.91 5.76 -22.25
CA GLY A 167 -10.15 6.32 -21.70
C GLY A 167 -10.12 6.55 -20.18
N GLN A 168 -8.96 6.42 -19.53
CA GLN A 168 -8.84 6.67 -18.11
C GLN A 168 -8.53 8.15 -17.81
N HIS A 169 -8.77 8.58 -16.58
CA HIS A 169 -8.54 9.95 -16.13
C HIS A 169 -7.59 9.97 -14.90
N PRO A 170 -6.25 9.84 -15.11
CA PRO A 170 -5.30 9.90 -14.01
C PRO A 170 -5.28 11.32 -13.40
N ARG A 171 -5.32 11.39 -12.06
CA ARG A 171 -5.47 12.65 -11.31
C ARG A 171 -4.16 13.29 -10.90
N SER A 172 -3.03 12.68 -11.19
CA SER A 172 -1.70 13.14 -10.80
C SER A 172 -0.64 12.69 -11.80
N TYR A 173 0.37 13.53 -12.01
CA TYR A 173 1.58 13.24 -12.78
C TYR A 173 2.72 12.66 -11.92
N ALA A 174 2.46 12.32 -10.64
CA ALA A 174 3.49 11.68 -9.83
C ALA A 174 3.82 10.30 -10.40
N ASP A 175 5.09 9.99 -10.59
CA ASP A 175 5.60 8.74 -11.16
C ASP A 175 4.91 7.51 -10.59
N THR A 176 4.90 7.42 -9.26
CA THR A 176 4.26 6.31 -8.54
C THR A 176 2.75 6.27 -8.76
N PHE A 177 2.08 7.42 -8.93
CA PHE A 177 0.65 7.46 -9.20
C PHE A 177 0.34 6.98 -10.61
N VAL A 178 1.13 7.40 -11.59
CA VAL A 178 1.01 6.95 -12.99
C VAL A 178 1.24 5.44 -13.08
N LEU A 179 2.26 4.93 -12.37
CA LEU A 179 2.52 3.50 -12.27
C LEU A 179 1.38 2.75 -11.58
N LEU A 180 0.80 3.30 -10.51
CA LEU A 180 -0.37 2.73 -9.82
C LEU A 180 -1.55 2.55 -10.77
N GLU A 181 -1.85 3.55 -11.59
CA GLU A 181 -2.98 3.48 -12.53
C GLU A 181 -2.69 2.49 -13.67
N GLN A 182 -1.46 2.43 -14.15
CA GLN A 182 -1.06 1.46 -15.17
C GLN A 182 -1.16 0.01 -14.67
N VAL A 183 -0.65 -0.27 -13.46
CA VAL A 183 -0.77 -1.59 -12.81
C VAL A 183 -2.24 -1.87 -12.50
N GLY A 184 -2.98 -0.87 -12.02
CA GLY A 184 -4.40 -0.97 -11.73
C GLY A 184 -5.24 -1.33 -12.96
N HIS A 185 -4.92 -0.76 -14.14
CA HIS A 185 -5.57 -1.14 -15.39
C HIS A 185 -5.30 -2.60 -15.76
N ALA A 186 -4.04 -3.04 -15.67
CA ALA A 186 -3.69 -4.44 -15.93
C ALA A 186 -4.40 -5.40 -14.94
N LEU A 187 -4.55 -4.99 -13.68
CA LEU A 187 -5.28 -5.71 -12.65
C LEU A 187 -6.77 -5.82 -12.99
N ASP A 188 -7.41 -4.72 -13.44
CA ASP A 188 -8.81 -4.72 -13.84
C ASP A 188 -9.07 -5.65 -15.02
N MET A 189 -8.20 -5.62 -16.03
CA MET A 189 -8.32 -6.47 -17.21
C MET A 189 -8.20 -7.96 -16.86
N GLU A 190 -7.27 -8.33 -15.98
CA GLU A 190 -7.13 -9.74 -15.56
C GLU A 190 -8.31 -10.18 -14.69
N ASN A 191 -8.80 -9.33 -13.78
CA ASN A 191 -10.03 -9.58 -13.03
C ASN A 191 -11.21 -9.83 -13.96
N GLN A 192 -11.40 -8.99 -14.98
CA GLN A 192 -12.50 -9.15 -15.93
C GLN A 192 -12.39 -10.44 -16.72
N LYS A 193 -11.20 -10.77 -17.20
CA LYS A 193 -10.93 -12.02 -17.92
C LYS A 193 -11.25 -13.26 -17.06
N LEU A 194 -10.85 -13.26 -15.79
CA LEU A 194 -11.16 -14.35 -14.87
C LEU A 194 -12.66 -14.41 -14.56
N TYR A 195 -13.31 -13.26 -14.36
CA TYR A 195 -14.75 -13.19 -14.17
C TYR A 195 -15.52 -13.82 -15.33
N ASP A 196 -15.20 -13.41 -16.58
CA ASP A 196 -15.86 -13.91 -17.78
C ASP A 196 -15.66 -15.42 -17.97
N ARG A 197 -14.47 -15.93 -17.62
CA ARG A 197 -14.17 -17.36 -17.64
C ARG A 197 -15.01 -18.13 -16.64
N TYR A 198 -14.99 -17.75 -15.36
CA TYR A 198 -15.74 -18.46 -14.31
C TYR A 198 -17.26 -18.34 -14.49
N LYS A 199 -17.73 -17.24 -15.06
CA LYS A 199 -19.15 -17.08 -15.40
C LYS A 199 -19.60 -18.06 -16.48
N LYS A 200 -18.76 -18.30 -17.50
CA LYS A 200 -19.00 -19.33 -18.55
C LYS A 200 -18.95 -20.75 -17.96
N GLU A 201 -18.12 -20.97 -16.93
CA GLU A 201 -18.07 -22.24 -16.21
C GLU A 201 -19.28 -22.47 -15.28
N GLY A 202 -20.18 -21.49 -15.16
CA GLY A 202 -21.44 -21.60 -14.42
C GLY A 202 -21.34 -21.28 -12.92
N LEU A 203 -20.25 -20.65 -12.46
CA LEU A 203 -20.12 -20.23 -11.06
C LEU A 203 -21.05 -19.04 -10.76
N ASP A 204 -21.56 -18.99 -9.53
CA ASP A 204 -22.24 -17.80 -8.99
C ASP A 204 -21.23 -16.68 -8.68
N ASP A 205 -21.72 -15.45 -8.47
CA ASP A 205 -20.86 -14.26 -8.31
C ASP A 205 -20.02 -14.29 -7.04
N ILE A 206 -20.46 -14.96 -5.97
CA ILE A 206 -19.69 -15.14 -4.73
C ILE A 206 -18.54 -16.10 -4.96
N ALA A 207 -18.80 -17.25 -5.59
CA ALA A 207 -17.78 -18.24 -5.93
C ALA A 207 -16.77 -17.65 -6.94
N ILE A 208 -17.22 -16.86 -7.90
CA ILE A 208 -16.34 -16.14 -8.84
C ILE A 208 -15.38 -15.22 -8.10
N THR A 209 -15.88 -14.37 -7.18
CA THR A 209 -15.06 -13.45 -6.42
C THR A 209 -13.97 -14.19 -5.64
N LYS A 210 -14.35 -15.26 -4.95
CA LYS A 210 -13.40 -16.09 -4.20
C LYS A 210 -12.35 -16.73 -5.12
N SER A 211 -12.79 -17.30 -6.25
CA SER A 211 -11.89 -17.91 -7.23
C SER A 211 -10.91 -16.91 -7.85
N ILE A 212 -11.33 -15.66 -8.08
CA ILE A 212 -10.45 -14.60 -8.55
C ILE A 212 -9.39 -14.29 -7.48
N GLU A 213 -9.79 -14.08 -6.21
CA GLU A 213 -8.88 -13.77 -5.10
C GLU A 213 -7.82 -14.88 -4.92
N GLU A 214 -8.18 -16.14 -5.12
CA GLU A 214 -7.28 -17.29 -4.98
C GLU A 214 -6.36 -17.51 -6.20
N ASN A 215 -6.82 -17.18 -7.41
CA ASN A 215 -6.12 -17.54 -8.66
C ASN A 215 -5.53 -16.35 -9.42
N LEU A 216 -5.58 -15.14 -8.87
CA LEU A 216 -5.03 -13.95 -9.50
C LEU A 216 -3.50 -14.05 -9.59
N ASN A 217 -2.95 -14.06 -10.80
CA ASN A 217 -1.51 -14.14 -11.01
C ASN A 217 -0.88 -12.75 -11.04
N ILE A 218 -0.41 -12.28 -9.90
CA ILE A 218 0.22 -10.96 -9.75
C ILE A 218 1.48 -10.81 -10.61
N ALA A 219 2.27 -11.86 -10.78
CA ALA A 219 3.47 -11.80 -11.61
C ALA A 219 3.14 -11.49 -13.08
N ASP A 220 2.10 -12.09 -13.64
CA ASP A 220 1.68 -11.84 -15.02
C ASP A 220 1.04 -10.45 -15.18
N ILE A 221 0.33 -9.95 -14.17
CA ILE A 221 -0.19 -8.59 -14.13
C ILE A 221 0.96 -7.59 -14.20
N LEU A 222 2.01 -7.77 -13.40
CA LEU A 222 3.15 -6.86 -13.34
C LEU A 222 4.06 -6.91 -14.58
N LYS A 223 4.12 -8.01 -15.30
CA LYS A 223 4.94 -8.14 -16.53
C LYS A 223 4.56 -7.13 -17.61
N LYS A 224 3.28 -6.78 -17.75
CA LYS A 224 2.82 -5.83 -18.79
C LYS A 224 3.32 -4.40 -18.50
N PRO A 225 3.03 -3.81 -17.33
CA PRO A 225 3.59 -2.51 -16.95
C PRO A 225 5.13 -2.49 -16.97
N ALA A 226 5.79 -3.54 -16.48
CA ALA A 226 7.24 -3.60 -16.42
C ALA A 226 7.94 -3.49 -17.79
N ARG A 227 7.27 -3.87 -18.88
CA ARG A 227 7.81 -3.75 -20.25
C ARG A 227 7.73 -2.34 -20.82
N THR A 228 6.87 -1.50 -20.30
CA THR A 228 6.61 -0.14 -20.82
C THR A 228 7.28 0.94 -19.98
N VAL A 229 7.69 0.63 -18.75
CA VAL A 229 8.30 1.58 -17.82
C VAL A 229 9.81 1.66 -18.03
N SER A 230 10.34 2.87 -18.21
CA SER A 230 11.78 3.15 -18.27
C SER A 230 12.23 3.89 -17.02
N TYR A 231 13.37 3.47 -16.45
CA TYR A 231 13.97 4.07 -15.26
C TYR A 231 15.39 4.56 -15.54
N THR A 232 15.79 5.66 -14.90
CA THR A 232 17.17 6.14 -14.95
C THR A 232 18.12 5.37 -14.05
N HIS A 233 17.64 4.77 -12.95
CA HIS A 233 18.46 4.01 -12.02
C HIS A 233 17.63 2.99 -11.25
N LEU A 234 17.96 1.72 -11.41
CA LEU A 234 17.71 0.66 -10.44
C LEU A 234 19.07 0.29 -9.84
N ARG A 235 19.47 0.92 -8.75
CA ARG A 235 20.50 0.34 -7.88
C ARG A 235 19.77 -0.36 -6.74
N ALA A 236 19.66 -1.68 -6.82
CA ALA A 236 19.52 -2.49 -5.64
C ALA A 236 20.86 -2.35 -4.89
N HIS A 237 20.87 -1.71 -3.74
CA HIS A 237 21.97 -1.87 -2.80
C HIS A 237 21.79 -3.24 -2.17
N GLU A 238 22.56 -4.21 -2.66
CA GLU A 238 22.83 -5.43 -1.92
C GLU A 238 23.61 -5.02 -0.65
N THR A 239 23.00 -5.23 0.49
CA THR A 239 23.67 -5.26 1.79
C THR A 239 23.66 -6.68 2.30
#